data_9664feda50f5bc4e580934177a4ae7ce
#
_entry.id   9664feda50f5bc4e580934177a4ae7ce
#
_cell.length_a   1.000
_cell.length_b   1.000
_cell.length_c   1.000
_cell.angle_alpha   90.00
_cell.angle_beta   90.00
_cell.angle_gamma   90.00
#
_symmetry.space_group_name_H-M   'P 1'
#
loop_
_entity.id
_entity.type
_entity.pdbx_description
1 polymer ?
#
loop_
_entity_poly.entity_id
_entity_poly.type
_entity_poly.pdbx_seq_one_letter_code
_entity_poly.pdbx_strand_id
1 'polypeptide(L)'
;SLSTTDHSQIVPMINQLTSTFDDLKVGIPSTRVDSFSVDVANAVAKGKKHTLTLAPEAGSQRLRNAINKLVSEEDLLGAAENAFQRGWTGIKMYFMVGLPTETMDDVDGIIEMGKKVKAIGRKHVGGRARVRVSTSNLVPKPHPPFQWARQDTGDELQPKHLRLREGCRSVGAEFSWND
;
A
#
# COMPACT_ATOMS: atom_id res chain seq x y z
N SER A 1 5.24 11.45 -14.21
CA SER A 1 3.91 11.96 -13.88
C SER A 1 3.63 11.74 -12.40
N LEU A 2 3.09 12.71 -11.73
CA LEU A 2 2.71 12.62 -10.30
C LEU A 2 1.45 11.75 -10.11
N SER A 3 0.59 11.64 -11.13
CA SER A 3 -0.60 10.81 -11.09
C SER A 3 -0.96 10.33 -12.50
N THR A 4 -0.53 9.13 -12.83
CA THR A 4 -0.85 8.49 -14.11
C THR A 4 -2.33 8.10 -14.18
N THR A 5 -2.94 7.82 -13.03
CA THR A 5 -4.34 7.39 -12.92
C THR A 5 -5.35 8.52 -13.17
N ASP A 6 -4.93 9.78 -13.15
CA ASP A 6 -5.82 10.91 -13.44
C ASP A 6 -6.12 11.07 -14.94
N HIS A 7 -5.43 10.34 -15.81
CA HIS A 7 -5.69 10.37 -17.25
C HIS A 7 -6.82 9.40 -17.61
N SER A 8 -7.97 9.94 -18.02
CA SER A 8 -9.22 9.18 -18.29
C SER A 8 -9.06 8.06 -19.32
N GLN A 9 -8.10 8.18 -20.25
CA GLN A 9 -7.86 7.21 -21.32
C GLN A 9 -6.70 6.25 -21.02
N ILE A 10 -6.16 6.23 -19.80
CA ILE A 10 -4.96 5.44 -19.50
C ILE A 10 -5.19 3.93 -19.71
N VAL A 11 -6.32 3.39 -19.29
CA VAL A 11 -6.64 1.96 -19.45
C VAL A 11 -6.85 1.59 -20.93
N PRO A 12 -7.70 2.30 -21.70
CA PRO A 12 -7.81 2.07 -23.15
C PRO A 12 -6.47 2.16 -23.88
N MET A 13 -5.65 3.16 -23.57
CA MET A 13 -4.34 3.36 -24.20
C MET A 13 -3.39 2.18 -23.89
N ILE A 14 -3.32 1.73 -22.64
CA ILE A 14 -2.49 0.57 -22.27
C ILE A 14 -2.98 -0.69 -23.00
N ASN A 15 -4.29 -0.93 -23.01
CA ASN A 15 -4.86 -2.09 -23.69
C ASN A 15 -4.54 -2.07 -25.20
N GLN A 16 -4.68 -0.91 -25.85
CA GLN A 16 -4.33 -0.76 -27.27
C GLN A 16 -2.85 -1.01 -27.53
N LEU A 17 -1.96 -0.41 -26.74
CA LEU A 17 -0.52 -0.61 -26.88
C LEU A 17 -0.13 -2.09 -26.68
N THR A 18 -0.67 -2.72 -25.65
CA THR A 18 -0.33 -4.13 -25.33
C THR A 18 -0.98 -5.14 -26.27
N SER A 19 -2.05 -4.77 -26.99
CA SER A 19 -2.65 -5.61 -28.04
C SER A 19 -1.96 -5.44 -29.39
N THR A 20 -1.34 -4.26 -29.63
CA THR A 20 -0.64 -3.98 -30.89
C THR A 20 0.81 -4.52 -30.89
N PHE A 21 1.44 -4.55 -29.72
CA PHE A 21 2.84 -4.95 -29.57
C PHE A 21 2.98 -6.05 -28.52
N ASP A 22 3.17 -7.29 -28.93
CA ASP A 22 3.19 -8.48 -28.05
C ASP A 22 4.30 -8.43 -26.98
N ASP A 23 5.47 -7.89 -27.31
CA ASP A 23 6.63 -7.82 -26.43
C ASP A 23 6.69 -6.54 -25.57
N LEU A 24 5.73 -5.63 -25.74
CA LEU A 24 5.73 -4.37 -25.01
C LEU A 24 5.44 -4.59 -23.53
N LYS A 25 6.36 -4.15 -22.69
CA LYS A 25 6.17 -4.10 -21.22
C LYS A 25 5.86 -2.66 -20.82
N VAL A 26 4.63 -2.43 -20.36
CA VAL A 26 4.21 -1.14 -19.84
C VAL A 26 4.49 -1.11 -18.33
N GLY A 27 5.32 -0.17 -17.89
CA GLY A 27 5.54 0.12 -16.47
C GLY A 27 4.82 1.40 -16.07
N ILE A 28 4.08 1.37 -14.97
CA ILE A 28 3.46 2.56 -14.40
C ILE A 28 4.12 2.84 -13.04
N PRO A 29 4.62 4.07 -12.82
CA PRO A 29 5.06 4.47 -11.50
C PRO A 29 3.88 4.47 -10.53
N SER A 30 4.08 4.75 -9.28
CA SER A 30 3.09 4.67 -8.19
C SER A 30 1.65 5.06 -8.60
N THR A 31 0.68 4.26 -8.17
CA THR A 31 -0.74 4.50 -8.37
C THR A 31 -1.41 4.87 -7.05
N ARG A 32 -2.56 5.58 -7.12
CA ARG A 32 -3.37 5.91 -5.94
C ARG A 32 -4.07 4.66 -5.41
N VAL A 33 -4.52 4.72 -4.16
CA VAL A 33 -5.29 3.62 -3.56
C VAL A 33 -6.76 3.85 -3.85
N ASP A 34 -7.22 3.39 -5.02
CA ASP A 34 -8.62 3.42 -5.42
C ASP A 34 -8.94 2.27 -6.39
N SER A 35 -10.21 2.06 -6.68
CA SER A 35 -10.67 1.00 -7.59
C SER A 35 -10.14 1.16 -9.02
N PHE A 36 -9.94 2.40 -9.47
CA PHE A 36 -9.40 2.70 -10.79
C PHE A 36 -7.92 2.29 -10.91
N SER A 37 -7.16 2.41 -9.84
CA SER A 37 -5.77 1.93 -9.79
C SER A 37 -5.66 0.42 -10.01
N VAL A 38 -6.66 -0.34 -9.57
CA VAL A 38 -6.72 -1.79 -9.83
C VAL A 38 -6.99 -2.09 -11.30
N ASP A 39 -7.81 -1.30 -11.99
CA ASP A 39 -8.05 -1.44 -13.43
C ASP A 39 -6.80 -1.16 -14.26
N VAL A 40 -6.07 -0.11 -13.90
CA VAL A 40 -4.78 0.23 -14.51
C VAL A 40 -3.77 -0.88 -14.26
N ALA A 41 -3.67 -1.38 -13.03
CA ALA A 41 -2.78 -2.48 -12.70
C ALA A 41 -3.11 -3.76 -13.47
N ASN A 42 -4.40 -4.06 -13.67
CA ASN A 42 -4.85 -5.20 -14.50
C ASN A 42 -4.44 -5.05 -15.97
N ALA A 43 -4.60 -3.86 -16.54
CA ALA A 43 -4.21 -3.59 -17.94
C ALA A 43 -2.70 -3.79 -18.15
N VAL A 44 -1.88 -3.40 -17.16
CA VAL A 44 -0.41 -3.55 -17.20
C VAL A 44 0.05 -5.00 -17.00
N ALA A 45 -0.63 -5.76 -16.16
CA ALA A 45 -0.15 -7.06 -15.68
C ALA A 45 -0.11 -8.16 -16.75
N LYS A 46 -0.74 -7.98 -17.93
CA LYS A 46 -0.77 -8.98 -19.01
C LYS A 46 -0.91 -10.44 -18.50
N GLY A 47 -1.80 -10.68 -17.55
CA GLY A 47 -2.05 -12.00 -16.95
C GLY A 47 -1.10 -12.43 -15.81
N LYS A 48 -0.01 -11.73 -15.55
CA LYS A 48 0.92 -12.02 -14.44
C LYS A 48 0.55 -11.21 -13.18
N LYS A 49 -0.49 -11.66 -12.46
CA LYS A 49 -1.06 -10.97 -11.30
C LYS A 49 -0.46 -11.49 -9.98
N HIS A 50 0.79 -11.15 -9.67
CA HIS A 50 1.44 -11.63 -8.45
C HIS A 50 1.22 -10.73 -7.25
N THR A 51 1.63 -9.47 -7.31
CA THR A 51 1.55 -8.54 -6.18
C THR A 51 1.17 -7.15 -6.64
N LEU A 52 0.11 -6.62 -6.05
CA LEU A 52 -0.31 -5.22 -6.19
C LEU A 52 0.25 -4.41 -5.02
N THR A 53 0.73 -3.21 -5.29
CA THR A 53 1.25 -2.30 -4.27
C THR A 53 0.25 -1.19 -3.98
N LEU A 54 -0.05 -0.98 -2.71
CA LEU A 54 -0.89 0.08 -2.18
C LEU A 54 -0.10 0.91 -1.18
N ALA A 55 -0.31 2.22 -1.12
CA ALA A 55 0.42 3.12 -0.22
C ALA A 55 -0.56 3.92 0.67
N PRO A 56 -1.10 3.32 1.74
CA PRO A 56 -1.95 4.02 2.70
C PRO A 56 -1.19 5.03 3.58
N GLU A 57 0.11 4.90 3.69
CA GLU A 57 1.07 5.75 4.42
C GLU A 57 0.96 5.68 5.95
N ALA A 58 -0.24 5.57 6.53
CA ALA A 58 -0.44 5.47 7.98
C ALA A 58 -1.50 4.42 8.35
N GLY A 59 -1.38 3.84 9.55
CA GLY A 59 -2.23 2.74 10.00
C GLY A 59 -3.66 3.17 10.34
N SER A 60 -3.83 4.31 11.00
CA SER A 60 -5.14 4.80 11.41
C SER A 60 -5.70 5.87 10.46
N GLN A 61 -7.04 5.99 10.41
CA GLN A 61 -7.70 7.06 9.66
C GLN A 61 -7.33 8.44 10.21
N ARG A 62 -7.23 8.55 11.55
CA ARG A 62 -6.80 9.78 12.22
C ARG A 62 -5.46 10.27 11.69
N LEU A 63 -4.48 9.38 11.63
CA LEU A 63 -3.13 9.74 11.21
C LEU A 63 -3.06 9.98 9.70
N ARG A 64 -3.81 9.23 8.87
CA ARG A 64 -3.96 9.52 7.44
C ARG A 64 -4.51 10.92 7.22
N ASN A 65 -5.53 11.32 7.97
CA ASN A 65 -6.08 12.67 7.89
C ASN A 65 -5.06 13.74 8.33
N ALA A 66 -4.28 13.48 9.38
CA ALA A 66 -3.25 14.39 9.87
C ALA A 66 -2.13 14.66 8.83
N ILE A 67 -1.80 13.66 8.03
CA ILE A 67 -0.80 13.79 6.95
C ILE A 67 -1.42 14.17 5.60
N ASN A 68 -2.70 14.54 5.59
CA ASN A 68 -3.46 14.87 4.37
C ASN A 68 -3.47 13.74 3.32
N LYS A 69 -3.44 12.49 3.75
CA LYS A 69 -3.61 11.32 2.89
C LYS A 69 -5.08 10.98 2.80
N LEU A 70 -5.75 11.51 1.77
CA LEU A 70 -7.19 11.37 1.55
C LEU A 70 -7.53 9.96 1.02
N VAL A 71 -7.25 8.95 1.83
CA VAL A 71 -7.57 7.55 1.57
C VAL A 71 -8.28 7.01 2.80
N SER A 72 -9.52 6.57 2.64
CA SER A 72 -10.27 5.93 3.72
C SER A 72 -9.84 4.47 3.90
N GLU A 73 -10.17 3.91 5.05
CA GLU A 73 -10.00 2.47 5.26
C GLU A 73 -10.87 1.67 4.28
N GLU A 74 -12.07 2.17 4.01
CA GLU A 74 -13.03 1.54 3.09
C GLU A 74 -12.50 1.50 1.66
N ASP A 75 -11.89 2.60 1.18
CA ASP A 75 -11.22 2.64 -0.13
C ASP A 75 -10.10 1.60 -0.23
N LEU A 76 -9.28 1.48 0.81
CA LEU A 76 -8.18 0.54 0.85
C LEU A 76 -8.66 -0.92 0.83
N LEU A 77 -9.66 -1.23 1.66
CA LEU A 77 -10.23 -2.59 1.71
C LEU A 77 -10.99 -2.93 0.43
N GLY A 78 -11.70 -1.96 -0.15
CA GLY A 78 -12.36 -2.10 -1.44
C GLY A 78 -11.38 -2.34 -2.59
N ALA A 79 -10.26 -1.61 -2.62
CA ALA A 79 -9.18 -1.84 -3.59
C ALA A 79 -8.55 -3.23 -3.42
N ALA A 80 -8.34 -3.66 -2.18
CA ALA A 80 -7.80 -4.99 -1.90
C ALA A 80 -8.77 -6.11 -2.34
N GLU A 81 -10.06 -5.97 -2.05
CA GLU A 81 -11.08 -6.93 -2.45
C GLU A 81 -11.17 -7.03 -3.98
N ASN A 82 -11.24 -5.89 -4.66
CA ASN A 82 -11.28 -5.81 -6.12
C ASN A 82 -10.03 -6.47 -6.75
N ALA A 83 -8.84 -6.26 -6.19
CA ALA A 83 -7.62 -6.89 -6.66
C ALA A 83 -7.69 -8.43 -6.53
N PHE A 84 -8.05 -8.96 -5.36
CA PHE A 84 -8.15 -10.40 -5.14
C PHE A 84 -9.23 -11.05 -6.00
N GLN A 85 -10.40 -10.40 -6.18
CA GLN A 85 -11.45 -10.86 -7.09
C GLN A 85 -10.97 -10.98 -8.53
N ARG A 86 -10.08 -10.11 -8.97
CA ARG A 86 -9.48 -10.12 -10.31
C ARG A 86 -8.27 -11.05 -10.45
N GLY A 87 -7.99 -11.85 -9.41
CA GLY A 87 -6.98 -12.91 -9.45
C GLY A 87 -5.58 -12.50 -9.02
N TRP A 88 -5.37 -11.29 -8.47
CA TRP A 88 -4.14 -10.98 -7.77
C TRP A 88 -3.98 -11.91 -6.56
N THR A 89 -2.77 -12.36 -6.28
CA THR A 89 -2.49 -13.28 -5.17
C THR A 89 -1.76 -12.61 -4.02
N GLY A 90 -1.23 -11.41 -4.25
CA GLY A 90 -0.49 -10.66 -3.23
C GLY A 90 -0.85 -9.19 -3.19
N ILE A 91 -0.83 -8.62 -1.99
CA ILE A 91 -0.91 -7.18 -1.76
C ILE A 91 0.26 -6.76 -0.88
N LYS A 92 1.00 -5.75 -1.33
CA LYS A 92 2.04 -5.08 -0.56
C LYS A 92 1.54 -3.70 -0.17
N MET A 93 1.58 -3.40 1.13
CA MET A 93 1.18 -2.10 1.66
C MET A 93 2.39 -1.35 2.20
N TYR A 94 2.52 -0.08 1.81
CA TYR A 94 3.56 0.81 2.32
C TYR A 94 3.01 1.75 3.37
N PHE A 95 3.75 1.85 4.48
CA PHE A 95 3.47 2.77 5.57
C PHE A 95 4.73 3.53 5.97
N MET A 96 4.54 4.67 6.63
CA MET A 96 5.58 5.38 7.33
C MET A 96 5.38 5.22 8.84
N VAL A 97 6.48 5.18 9.59
CA VAL A 97 6.50 5.24 11.05
C VAL A 97 7.35 6.44 11.52
N GLY A 98 7.05 6.94 12.70
CA GLY A 98 7.66 8.18 13.20
C GLY A 98 6.99 9.44 12.65
N LEU A 99 5.74 9.32 12.19
CA LEU A 99 4.97 10.48 11.74
C LEU A 99 4.63 11.41 12.91
N PRO A 100 4.56 12.74 12.69
CA PRO A 100 4.09 13.67 13.70
C PRO A 100 2.74 13.24 14.29
N THR A 101 2.62 13.28 15.60
CA THR A 101 1.44 12.84 16.38
C THR A 101 1.13 11.35 16.36
N GLU A 102 2.01 10.51 15.80
CA GLU A 102 1.84 9.06 15.81
C GLU A 102 1.84 8.50 17.24
N THR A 103 0.93 7.58 17.50
CA THR A 103 0.81 6.82 18.76
C THR A 103 0.99 5.32 18.48
N MET A 104 1.13 4.54 19.52
CA MET A 104 1.17 3.06 19.37
C MET A 104 -0.14 2.50 18.82
N ASP A 105 -1.27 3.14 19.06
CA ASP A 105 -2.56 2.74 18.48
C ASP A 105 -2.55 2.90 16.94
N ASP A 106 -1.85 3.93 16.43
CA ASP A 106 -1.68 4.10 14.98
C ASP A 106 -0.78 3.01 14.38
N VAL A 107 0.25 2.60 15.13
CA VAL A 107 1.12 1.47 14.75
C VAL A 107 0.33 0.16 14.75
N ASP A 108 -0.51 -0.08 15.77
CA ASP A 108 -1.41 -1.24 15.81
C ASP A 108 -2.43 -1.22 14.68
N GLY A 109 -2.85 -0.04 14.23
CA GLY A 109 -3.69 0.14 13.05
C GLY A 109 -3.07 -0.44 11.77
N ILE A 110 -1.75 -0.43 11.64
CA ILE A 110 -1.04 -1.09 10.52
C ILE A 110 -1.24 -2.60 10.57
N ILE A 111 -1.15 -3.19 11.76
CA ILE A 111 -1.33 -4.63 11.98
C ILE A 111 -2.76 -5.05 11.67
N GLU A 112 -3.75 -4.30 12.18
CA GLU A 112 -5.17 -4.57 11.92
C GLU A 112 -5.50 -4.43 10.44
N MET A 113 -4.91 -3.46 9.73
CA MET A 113 -5.04 -3.35 8.28
C MET A 113 -4.49 -4.58 7.56
N GLY A 114 -3.31 -5.04 7.96
CA GLY A 114 -2.72 -6.28 7.45
C GLY A 114 -3.63 -7.50 7.64
N LYS A 115 -4.23 -7.62 8.83
CA LYS A 115 -5.17 -8.68 9.18
C LYS A 115 -6.44 -8.63 8.33
N LYS A 116 -7.06 -7.45 8.16
CA LYS A 116 -8.26 -7.26 7.33
C LYS A 116 -8.00 -7.63 5.88
N VAL A 117 -6.93 -7.10 5.30
CA VAL A 117 -6.53 -7.40 3.91
C VAL A 117 -6.22 -8.89 3.74
N LYS A 118 -5.58 -9.54 4.74
CA LYS A 118 -5.33 -10.99 4.70
C LYS A 118 -6.60 -11.82 4.74
N ALA A 119 -7.59 -11.42 5.55
CA ALA A 119 -8.90 -12.07 5.62
C ALA A 119 -9.63 -11.99 4.26
N ILE A 120 -9.64 -10.82 3.63
CA ILE A 120 -10.19 -10.62 2.29
C ILE A 120 -9.48 -11.53 1.28
N GLY A 121 -8.15 -11.54 1.29
CA GLY A 121 -7.38 -12.39 0.39
C GLY A 121 -7.70 -13.89 0.55
N ARG A 122 -7.81 -14.36 1.79
CA ARG A 122 -8.19 -15.77 2.06
C ARG A 122 -9.57 -16.12 1.53
N LYS A 123 -10.53 -15.19 1.59
CA LYS A 123 -11.89 -15.38 1.05
C LYS A 123 -11.89 -15.61 -0.48
N HIS A 124 -11.03 -14.90 -1.23
CA HIS A 124 -11.05 -14.93 -2.69
C HIS A 124 -10.04 -15.89 -3.33
N VAL A 125 -8.83 -15.98 -2.77
CA VAL A 125 -7.74 -16.80 -3.34
C VAL A 125 -7.20 -17.88 -2.40
N GLY A 126 -7.85 -18.06 -1.25
CA GLY A 126 -7.52 -19.11 -0.29
C GLY A 126 -6.11 -19.00 0.27
N GLY A 127 -5.43 -20.14 0.40
CA GLY A 127 -4.06 -20.22 0.93
C GLY A 127 -2.99 -19.49 0.09
N ARG A 128 -3.31 -19.09 -1.14
CA ARG A 128 -2.40 -18.33 -2.00
C ARG A 128 -2.31 -16.84 -1.63
N ALA A 129 -3.22 -16.34 -0.78
CA ALA A 129 -3.21 -14.95 -0.36
C ALA A 129 -1.91 -14.59 0.34
N ARG A 130 -1.18 -13.63 -0.19
CA ARG A 130 0.03 -13.06 0.41
C ARG A 130 -0.21 -11.59 0.74
N VAL A 131 0.11 -11.19 1.94
CA VAL A 131 0.05 -9.80 2.37
C VAL A 131 1.40 -9.43 2.95
N ARG A 132 1.97 -8.35 2.46
CA ARG A 132 3.22 -7.78 2.97
C ARG A 132 2.98 -6.35 3.45
N VAL A 133 3.39 -6.10 4.66
CA VAL A 133 3.49 -4.76 5.25
C VAL A 133 4.94 -4.31 5.15
N SER A 134 5.17 -3.18 4.53
CA SER A 134 6.51 -2.58 4.42
C SER A 134 6.45 -1.18 5.01
N THR A 135 7.37 -0.90 5.94
CA THR A 135 7.47 0.42 6.56
C THR A 135 8.78 1.11 6.22
N SER A 136 8.75 2.43 6.16
CA SER A 136 9.92 3.29 6.16
C SER A 136 9.81 4.29 7.29
N ASN A 137 10.94 4.69 7.84
CA ASN A 137 10.98 5.73 8.85
C ASN A 137 10.75 7.10 8.21
N LEU A 138 10.05 8.00 8.91
CA LEU A 138 9.95 9.38 8.47
C LEU A 138 11.33 10.02 8.49
N VAL A 139 11.76 10.49 7.32
CA VAL A 139 12.94 11.35 7.17
C VAL A 139 12.46 12.69 6.65
N PRO A 140 12.47 13.76 7.47
CA PRO A 140 12.09 15.08 7.03
C PRO A 140 12.96 15.54 5.85
N LYS A 141 12.32 15.94 4.76
CA LYS A 141 13.00 16.47 3.58
C LYS A 141 12.83 17.99 3.52
N PRO A 142 13.71 18.73 2.82
CA PRO A 142 13.51 20.16 2.62
C PRO A 142 12.25 20.41 1.76
N HIS A 143 11.56 21.51 2.04
CA HIS A 143 10.40 22.06 1.34
C HIS A 143 9.01 21.40 1.51
N PRO A 144 8.80 20.12 1.97
CA PRO A 144 7.46 19.64 2.28
C PRO A 144 6.96 20.18 3.65
N PRO A 145 5.65 20.07 3.93
CA PRO A 145 5.06 20.56 5.19
C PRO A 145 5.76 20.05 6.45
N PHE A 146 6.30 18.83 6.41
CA PHE A 146 7.00 18.19 7.54
C PHE A 146 8.50 18.47 7.58
N GLN A 147 9.01 19.45 6.83
CA GLN A 147 10.45 19.78 6.84
C GLN A 147 11.01 20.14 8.22
N TRP A 148 10.16 20.64 9.12
CA TRP A 148 10.51 21.01 10.50
C TRP A 148 10.07 19.96 11.53
N ALA A 149 9.50 18.82 11.09
CA ALA A 149 9.15 17.75 12.00
C ALA A 149 10.41 17.12 12.58
N ARG A 150 10.35 16.76 13.85
CA ARG A 150 11.41 15.97 14.47
C ARG A 150 11.37 14.56 13.90
N GLN A 151 12.52 14.01 13.57
CA GLN A 151 12.65 12.59 13.29
C GLN A 151 12.74 11.80 14.60
N ASP A 152 12.06 10.66 14.70
CA ASP A 152 12.20 9.75 15.82
C ASP A 152 13.61 9.19 15.89
N THR A 153 14.11 9.02 17.12
CA THR A 153 15.39 8.36 17.37
C THR A 153 15.31 6.85 17.15
N GLY A 154 16.45 6.18 17.06
CA GLY A 154 16.49 4.71 16.97
C GLY A 154 15.77 4.03 18.14
N ASP A 155 15.92 4.57 19.35
CA ASP A 155 15.27 4.04 20.57
C ASP A 155 13.73 4.20 20.54
N GLU A 156 13.23 5.24 19.90
CA GLU A 156 11.78 5.45 19.70
C GLU A 156 11.21 4.59 18.58
N LEU A 157 11.98 4.32 17.54
CA LEU A 157 11.57 3.49 16.39
C LEU A 157 11.63 1.99 16.70
N GLN A 158 12.60 1.55 17.48
CA GLN A 158 12.81 0.13 17.78
C GLN A 158 11.56 -0.57 18.36
N PRO A 159 10.86 -0.04 19.39
CA PRO A 159 9.65 -0.68 19.91
C PRO A 159 8.53 -0.74 18.87
N LYS A 160 8.42 0.27 17.98
CA LYS A 160 7.43 0.27 16.90
C LYS A 160 7.71 -0.85 15.89
N HIS A 161 8.97 -1.00 15.45
CA HIS A 161 9.37 -2.07 14.54
C HIS A 161 9.19 -3.46 15.14
N LEU A 162 9.54 -3.64 16.43
CA LEU A 162 9.31 -4.90 17.14
C LEU A 162 7.83 -5.24 17.19
N ARG A 163 6.99 -4.28 17.57
CA ARG A 163 5.53 -4.42 17.62
C ARG A 163 4.96 -4.83 16.26
N LEU A 164 5.39 -4.16 15.19
CA LEU A 164 4.94 -4.46 13.82
C LEU A 164 5.39 -5.85 13.38
N ARG A 165 6.63 -6.24 13.66
CA ARG A 165 7.16 -7.57 13.30
C ARG A 165 6.36 -8.68 13.97
N GLU A 166 6.12 -8.56 15.27
CA GLU A 166 5.38 -9.57 16.04
C GLU A 166 3.91 -9.60 15.65
N GLY A 167 3.27 -8.42 15.55
CA GLY A 167 1.86 -8.28 15.19
C GLY A 167 1.59 -8.76 13.76
N CYS A 168 2.39 -8.38 12.78
CA CYS A 168 2.22 -8.86 11.39
C CYS A 168 2.39 -10.39 11.31
N ARG A 169 3.39 -10.94 12.02
CA ARG A 169 3.59 -12.40 12.08
C ARG A 169 2.37 -13.11 12.66
N SER A 170 1.76 -12.60 13.73
CA SER A 170 0.60 -13.21 14.39
C SER A 170 -0.63 -13.27 13.47
N VAL A 171 -0.82 -12.30 12.58
CA VAL A 171 -1.92 -12.27 11.61
C VAL A 171 -1.59 -12.92 10.26
N GLY A 172 -0.38 -13.46 10.12
CA GLY A 172 0.08 -14.15 8.91
C GLY A 172 0.40 -13.20 7.74
N ALA A 173 0.81 -11.97 8.04
CA ALA A 173 1.37 -11.02 7.10
C ALA A 173 2.91 -11.01 7.19
N GLU A 174 3.58 -10.83 6.05
CA GLU A 174 5.02 -10.60 6.01
C GLU A 174 5.31 -9.15 6.40
N PHE A 175 6.39 -8.92 7.14
CA PHE A 175 6.81 -7.58 7.54
C PHE A 175 8.23 -7.28 7.07
N SER A 176 8.45 -6.08 6.57
CA SER A 176 9.78 -5.55 6.24
C SER A 176 9.84 -4.06 6.54
N TRP A 177 11.01 -3.56 6.93
CA TRP A 177 11.26 -2.12 7.03
C TRP A 177 12.55 -1.76 6.31
N ASN A 178 12.63 -0.51 5.86
CA ASN A 178 13.83 0.10 5.33
C ASN A 178 14.29 1.17 6.34
N ASP A 179 15.58 1.12 6.68
CA ASP A 179 16.26 2.15 7.47
C ASP A 179 16.50 3.41 6.63
#